data_1a906e3725a2000d8430092adbf2499d
#
_entry.id   1a906e3725a2000d8430092adbf2499d
#
_cell.length_a   1.000
_cell.length_b   1.000
_cell.length_c   1.000
_cell.angle_alpha   90.00
_cell.angle_beta   90.00
_cell.angle_gamma   90.00
#
_symmetry.space_group_name_H-M   'P 1'
#
loop_
_entity.id
_entity.type
_entity.pdbx_description
1 polymer ?
#
loop_
_entity_poly.entity_id
_entity_poly.type
_entity_poly.pdbx_seq_one_letter_code
_entity_poly.pdbx_strand_id
1 'polypeptide(L)'
;GVAPNCQIMPIQVFDNKQCPLSALIAGVMYALHHDADVVNISIGPSFKGLNVLPVEQQAEIAKTQFQNVAFLWTRVCKLAAKKNTILVFAAGNDDILTSIPPENRNASSIVVTAVDKRLYPTVFTNYGPCSDISAPGKGIYSSFPSNTFQSCDGTSMAAPIVTGTIALMKSLKK
;
A
#
# COMPACT_ATOMS: atom_id res chain seq x y z
N GLY A 1 13.76 -3.79 -11.91
CA GLY A 1 12.40 -3.89 -11.35
C GLY A 1 11.45 -4.61 -12.31
N VAL A 2 10.17 -4.75 -11.93
CA VAL A 2 9.15 -5.47 -12.72
C VAL A 2 8.84 -4.77 -14.04
N ALA A 3 8.82 -3.44 -14.06
CA ALA A 3 8.54 -2.61 -15.23
C ALA A 3 9.72 -1.66 -15.52
N PRO A 4 10.81 -2.13 -16.12
CA PRO A 4 12.06 -1.36 -16.22
C PRO A 4 11.97 -0.12 -17.12
N ASN A 5 11.02 -0.10 -18.05
CA ASN A 5 10.85 1.00 -19.01
C ASN A 5 9.78 2.03 -18.58
N CYS A 6 9.21 1.89 -17.38
CA CYS A 6 8.27 2.89 -16.86
C CYS A 6 8.98 4.14 -16.38
N GLN A 7 8.34 5.29 -16.58
CA GLN A 7 8.77 6.53 -15.93
C GLN A 7 8.40 6.52 -14.46
N ILE A 8 9.33 6.99 -13.62
CA ILE A 8 9.12 7.08 -12.16
C ILE A 8 8.92 8.54 -11.79
N MET A 9 7.83 8.82 -11.07
CA MET A 9 7.54 10.11 -10.45
C MET A 9 7.77 9.99 -8.93
N PRO A 10 8.97 10.31 -8.41
CA PRO A 10 9.22 10.26 -6.98
C PRO A 10 8.54 11.45 -6.30
N ILE A 11 7.76 11.17 -5.24
CA ILE A 11 7.06 12.20 -4.47
C ILE A 11 7.49 12.06 -3.01
N GLN A 12 8.17 13.07 -2.49
CA GLN A 12 8.57 13.11 -1.09
C GLN A 12 7.41 13.57 -0.23
N VAL A 13 6.98 12.74 0.71
CA VAL A 13 5.88 13.03 1.66
C VAL A 13 6.36 13.00 3.12
N PHE A 14 7.62 12.64 3.35
CA PHE A 14 8.24 12.67 4.67
C PHE A 14 9.00 13.97 4.91
N ASP A 15 8.80 14.56 6.09
CA ASP A 15 9.63 15.59 6.67
C ASP A 15 10.09 15.14 8.06
N ASN A 16 11.41 15.18 8.32
CA ASN A 16 12.00 14.80 9.61
C ASN A 16 11.47 13.46 10.18
N LYS A 17 11.37 12.44 9.34
CA LYS A 17 10.84 11.09 9.66
C LYS A 17 9.34 11.04 9.97
N GLN A 18 8.60 12.11 9.76
CA GLN A 18 7.15 12.16 9.91
C GLN A 18 6.48 12.27 8.54
N CYS A 19 5.38 11.55 8.36
CA CYS A 19 4.51 11.67 7.20
C CYS A 19 3.08 11.96 7.70
N PRO A 20 2.72 13.23 7.88
CA PRO A 20 1.35 13.55 8.24
C PRO A 20 0.38 13.15 7.13
N LEU A 21 -0.82 12.74 7.50
CA LEU A 21 -1.85 12.33 6.53
C LEU A 21 -2.09 13.39 5.44
N SER A 22 -2.04 14.66 5.80
CA SER A 22 -2.18 15.77 4.85
C SER A 22 -1.10 15.78 3.77
N ALA A 23 0.17 15.50 4.13
CA ALA A 23 1.27 15.41 3.17
C ALA A 23 1.10 14.18 2.26
N LEU A 24 0.68 13.04 2.81
CA LEU A 24 0.42 11.84 2.02
C LEU A 24 -0.72 12.08 1.01
N ILE A 25 -1.83 12.66 1.45
CA ILE A 25 -2.96 13.02 0.57
C ILE A 25 -2.51 14.03 -0.50
N ALA A 26 -1.74 15.05 -0.12
CA ALA A 26 -1.22 16.02 -1.08
C ALA A 26 -0.33 15.37 -2.14
N GLY A 27 0.52 14.42 -1.74
CA GLY A 27 1.34 13.64 -2.67
C GLY A 27 0.51 12.80 -3.64
N VAL A 28 -0.53 12.13 -3.16
CA VAL A 28 -1.46 11.39 -4.03
C VAL A 28 -2.18 12.35 -4.99
N MET A 29 -2.68 13.48 -4.50
CA MET A 29 -3.36 14.48 -5.33
C MET A 29 -2.43 15.06 -6.40
N TYR A 30 -1.15 15.27 -6.06
CA TYR A 30 -0.13 15.68 -7.02
C TYR A 30 0.04 14.63 -8.13
N ALA A 31 0.19 13.35 -7.78
CA ALA A 31 0.29 12.27 -8.76
C ALA A 31 -0.95 12.21 -9.68
N LEU A 32 -2.16 12.36 -9.13
CA LEU A 32 -3.41 12.40 -9.89
C LEU A 32 -3.49 13.61 -10.82
N HIS A 33 -2.95 14.75 -10.40
CA HIS A 33 -2.93 15.97 -11.21
C HIS A 33 -1.95 15.88 -12.40
N HIS A 34 -0.90 15.08 -12.24
CA HIS A 34 0.11 14.83 -13.27
C HIS A 34 -0.10 13.49 -14.01
N ASP A 35 -1.34 13.00 -14.02
CA ASP A 35 -1.80 11.87 -14.83
C ASP A 35 -0.97 10.58 -14.64
N ALA A 36 -0.56 10.30 -13.40
CA ALA A 36 0.09 9.05 -13.05
C ALA A 36 -0.83 7.85 -13.37
N ASP A 37 -0.32 6.85 -14.08
CA ASP A 37 -1.08 5.63 -14.41
C ASP A 37 -1.33 4.77 -13.17
N VAL A 38 -0.38 4.71 -12.25
CA VAL A 38 -0.45 3.93 -11.01
C VAL A 38 0.35 4.64 -9.91
N VAL A 39 -0.15 4.61 -8.69
CA VAL A 39 0.51 5.20 -7.51
C VAL A 39 0.77 4.11 -6.49
N ASN A 40 2.04 3.90 -6.14
CA ASN A 40 2.45 3.00 -5.06
C ASN A 40 2.49 3.73 -3.73
N ILE A 41 1.80 3.20 -2.72
CA ILE A 41 1.70 3.77 -1.38
C ILE A 41 2.15 2.71 -0.37
N SER A 42 3.47 2.65 -0.13
CA SER A 42 4.09 1.74 0.85
C SER A 42 4.28 2.43 2.21
N ILE A 43 3.31 3.22 2.62
CA ILE A 43 3.31 4.04 3.83
C ILE A 43 1.93 3.93 4.47
N GLY A 44 1.90 3.75 5.78
CA GLY A 44 0.66 3.71 6.56
C GLY A 44 0.92 3.85 8.05
N PRO A 45 -0.12 4.04 8.86
CA PRO A 45 0.00 4.02 10.31
C PRO A 45 0.39 2.62 10.79
N SER A 46 1.09 2.56 11.92
CA SER A 46 1.36 1.30 12.63
C SER A 46 0.37 1.13 13.77
N PHE A 47 -0.12 -0.08 13.92
CA PHE A 47 -1.10 -0.49 14.94
C PHE A 47 -0.53 -1.57 15.86
N LYS A 48 0.73 -1.42 16.23
CA LYS A 48 1.44 -2.37 17.11
C LYS A 48 0.66 -2.68 18.37
N GLY A 49 0.61 -3.97 18.72
CA GLY A 49 -0.09 -4.46 19.92
C GLY A 49 -1.57 -4.79 19.71
N LEU A 50 -2.17 -4.46 18.56
CA LEU A 50 -3.53 -4.91 18.27
C LEU A 50 -3.62 -6.39 17.86
N ASN A 51 -2.52 -7.00 17.45
CA ASN A 51 -2.44 -8.42 17.09
C ASN A 51 -2.66 -9.38 18.26
N VAL A 52 -2.53 -8.91 19.52
CA VAL A 52 -2.87 -9.71 20.71
C VAL A 52 -4.38 -9.78 20.97
N LEU A 53 -5.16 -8.92 20.32
CA LEU A 53 -6.61 -8.89 20.46
C LEU A 53 -7.27 -9.99 19.63
N PRO A 54 -8.35 -10.61 20.13
CA PRO A 54 -9.19 -11.50 19.33
C PRO A 54 -9.69 -10.81 18.04
N VAL A 55 -9.90 -11.61 16.99
CA VAL A 55 -10.32 -11.11 15.67
C VAL A 55 -11.63 -10.32 15.74
N GLU A 56 -12.54 -10.72 16.63
CA GLU A 56 -13.83 -10.04 16.85
C GLU A 56 -13.63 -8.62 17.39
N GLN A 57 -12.68 -8.42 18.30
CA GLN A 57 -12.34 -7.09 18.83
C GLN A 57 -11.63 -6.24 17.77
N GLN A 58 -10.74 -6.84 16.97
CA GLN A 58 -10.13 -6.17 15.84
C GLN A 58 -11.19 -5.72 14.81
N ALA A 59 -12.19 -6.57 14.53
CA ALA A 59 -13.30 -6.25 13.64
C ALA A 59 -14.16 -5.10 14.17
N GLU A 60 -14.37 -5.04 15.49
CA GLU A 60 -15.11 -3.93 16.11
C GLU A 60 -14.34 -2.60 16.04
N ILE A 61 -13.02 -2.62 16.26
CA ILE A 61 -12.15 -1.46 16.04
C ILE A 61 -12.26 -0.99 14.58
N ALA A 62 -12.22 -1.91 13.63
CA ALA A 62 -12.35 -1.57 12.23
C ALA A 62 -13.71 -0.92 11.90
N LYS A 63 -14.79 -1.30 12.56
CA LYS A 63 -16.13 -0.72 12.37
C LYS A 63 -16.29 0.65 13.01
N THR A 64 -15.66 0.88 14.17
CA THR A 64 -15.94 2.05 15.01
C THR A 64 -14.87 3.14 14.90
N GLN A 65 -13.62 2.78 14.60
CA GLN A 65 -12.50 3.71 14.61
C GLN A 65 -12.16 4.24 13.21
N PHE A 66 -11.58 5.43 13.17
CA PHE A 66 -11.03 6.07 11.96
C PHE A 66 -12.02 6.30 10.81
N GLN A 67 -13.32 6.41 11.08
CA GLN A 67 -14.36 6.53 10.04
C GLN A 67 -14.16 7.78 9.15
N ASN A 68 -13.77 8.92 9.75
CA ASN A 68 -13.51 10.15 8.99
C ASN A 68 -12.32 9.98 8.05
N VAL A 69 -11.27 9.27 8.47
CA VAL A 69 -10.09 8.99 7.62
C VAL A 69 -10.45 8.01 6.51
N ALA A 70 -11.22 6.97 6.81
CA ALA A 70 -11.74 6.03 5.81
C ALA A 70 -12.62 6.73 4.77
N PHE A 71 -13.48 7.66 5.20
CA PHE A 71 -14.30 8.47 4.29
C PHE A 71 -13.43 9.35 3.39
N LEU A 72 -12.39 9.99 3.93
CA LEU A 72 -11.44 10.77 3.15
C LEU A 72 -10.77 9.91 2.07
N TRP A 73 -10.23 8.75 2.44
CA TRP A 73 -9.61 7.82 1.50
C TRP A 73 -10.60 7.32 0.44
N THR A 74 -11.86 7.07 0.82
CA THR A 74 -12.89 6.70 -0.15
C THR A 74 -13.07 7.77 -1.23
N ARG A 75 -13.02 9.05 -0.87
CA ARG A 75 -13.10 10.14 -1.84
C ARG A 75 -11.86 10.21 -2.74
N VAL A 76 -10.67 10.05 -2.17
CA VAL A 76 -9.41 10.03 -2.93
C VAL A 76 -9.37 8.87 -3.91
N CYS A 77 -9.71 7.65 -3.46
CA CYS A 77 -9.74 6.46 -4.32
C CYS A 77 -10.77 6.59 -5.46
N LYS A 78 -11.96 7.14 -5.18
CA LYS A 78 -12.96 7.42 -6.23
C LYS A 78 -12.47 8.45 -7.24
N LEU A 79 -11.73 9.47 -6.80
CA LEU A 79 -11.15 10.46 -7.71
C LEU A 79 -10.05 9.81 -8.58
N ALA A 80 -9.18 8.99 -8.00
CA ALA A 80 -8.16 8.23 -8.73
C ALA A 80 -8.80 7.34 -9.81
N ALA A 81 -9.84 6.59 -9.44
CA ALA A 81 -10.58 5.75 -10.39
C ALA A 81 -11.19 6.56 -11.55
N LYS A 82 -11.77 7.74 -11.29
CA LYS A 82 -12.28 8.65 -12.33
C LYS A 82 -11.17 9.14 -13.28
N LYS A 83 -9.95 9.27 -12.79
CA LYS A 83 -8.77 9.64 -13.59
C LYS A 83 -8.06 8.44 -14.22
N ASN A 84 -8.61 7.24 -14.13
CA ASN A 84 -8.00 6.00 -14.59
C ASN A 84 -6.64 5.71 -13.95
N THR A 85 -6.41 6.24 -12.74
CA THR A 85 -5.22 5.98 -11.93
C THR A 85 -5.53 4.90 -10.90
N ILE A 86 -4.66 3.92 -10.76
CA ILE A 86 -4.80 2.84 -9.78
C ILE A 86 -3.94 3.15 -8.56
N LEU A 87 -4.55 3.17 -7.38
CA LEU A 87 -3.82 3.28 -6.11
C LEU A 87 -3.53 1.89 -5.58
N VAL A 88 -2.27 1.64 -5.21
CA VAL A 88 -1.79 0.36 -4.65
C VAL A 88 -1.24 0.63 -3.25
N PHE A 89 -1.85 0.02 -2.25
CA PHE A 89 -1.47 0.14 -0.84
C PHE A 89 -0.76 -1.12 -0.34
N ALA A 90 0.26 -0.94 0.47
CA ALA A 90 0.77 -2.01 1.32
C ALA A 90 -0.24 -2.30 2.43
N ALA A 91 -0.56 -3.57 2.67
CA ALA A 91 -1.58 -3.98 3.66
C ALA A 91 -1.23 -3.64 5.11
N GLY A 92 0.06 -3.45 5.42
CA GLY A 92 0.59 -3.26 6.77
C GLY A 92 1.31 -4.49 7.31
N ASN A 93 2.09 -4.28 8.38
CA ASN A 93 3.04 -5.27 8.93
C ASN A 93 2.83 -5.52 10.43
N ASP A 94 1.60 -5.44 10.92
CA ASP A 94 1.27 -5.55 12.34
C ASP A 94 0.53 -6.87 12.68
N ASP A 95 0.38 -7.82 11.72
CA ASP A 95 -0.34 -9.09 11.88
C ASP A 95 -1.77 -8.88 12.42
N ILE A 96 -2.52 -7.98 11.79
CA ILE A 96 -3.90 -7.60 12.16
C ILE A 96 -4.82 -7.66 10.95
N LEU A 97 -6.12 -7.48 11.18
CA LEU A 97 -7.09 -7.37 10.10
C LEU A 97 -6.78 -6.18 9.17
N THR A 98 -6.75 -6.44 7.86
CA THR A 98 -6.57 -5.41 6.81
C THR A 98 -7.65 -4.35 6.80
N SER A 99 -8.76 -4.57 7.49
CA SER A 99 -9.82 -3.58 7.67
C SER A 99 -9.55 -2.54 8.76
N ILE A 100 -8.51 -2.71 9.61
CA ILE A 100 -8.16 -1.73 10.65
C ILE A 100 -7.55 -0.47 10.03
N PRO A 101 -6.51 -0.54 9.17
CA PRO A 101 -6.03 0.64 8.45
C PRO A 101 -7.14 1.24 7.57
N PRO A 102 -7.50 2.52 7.78
CA PRO A 102 -8.65 3.12 7.09
C PRO A 102 -8.46 3.28 5.58
N GLU A 103 -7.23 3.39 5.10
CA GLU A 103 -6.87 3.44 3.67
C GLU A 103 -7.18 2.15 2.93
N ASN A 104 -7.17 1.02 3.61
CA ASN A 104 -7.41 -0.30 3.00
C ASN A 104 -8.90 -0.61 2.75
N ARG A 105 -9.83 0.22 3.25
CA ARG A 105 -11.28 -0.05 3.22
C ARG A 105 -11.95 0.36 1.91
N ASN A 106 -11.23 0.39 0.80
CA ASN A 106 -11.72 0.97 -0.45
C ASN A 106 -11.69 -0.04 -1.60
N ALA A 107 -12.83 -0.32 -2.20
CA ALA A 107 -12.96 -1.21 -3.36
C ALA A 107 -12.38 -0.63 -4.67
N SER A 108 -11.95 0.65 -4.68
CA SER A 108 -11.36 1.31 -5.85
C SER A 108 -9.83 1.42 -5.76
N SER A 109 -9.22 0.71 -4.84
CA SER A 109 -7.77 0.59 -4.68
C SER A 109 -7.38 -0.88 -4.61
N ILE A 110 -6.08 -1.16 -4.64
CA ILE A 110 -5.53 -2.51 -4.51
C ILE A 110 -4.71 -2.57 -3.23
N VAL A 111 -5.04 -3.50 -2.34
CA VAL A 111 -4.33 -3.74 -1.07
C VAL A 111 -3.51 -5.02 -1.18
N VAL A 112 -2.20 -4.89 -0.97
CA VAL A 112 -1.22 -5.95 -1.22
C VAL A 112 -0.67 -6.50 0.08
N THR A 113 -0.88 -7.78 0.32
CA THR A 113 -0.28 -8.55 1.42
C THR A 113 1.06 -9.18 1.03
N ALA A 114 1.82 -9.67 1.99
CA ALA A 114 3.15 -10.21 1.77
C ALA A 114 3.20 -11.73 1.93
N VAL A 115 3.81 -12.41 0.96
CA VAL A 115 4.17 -13.83 1.02
C VAL A 115 5.68 -14.01 0.96
N ASP A 116 6.15 -15.16 1.44
CA ASP A 116 7.53 -15.60 1.29
C ASP A 116 7.78 -16.28 -0.08
N LYS A 117 8.99 -16.76 -0.32
CA LYS A 117 9.38 -17.46 -1.55
C LYS A 117 8.65 -18.79 -1.81
N ARG A 118 7.99 -19.34 -0.78
CA ARG A 118 7.17 -20.56 -0.87
C ARG A 118 5.69 -20.25 -1.02
N LEU A 119 5.35 -18.97 -1.18
CA LEU A 119 3.98 -18.44 -1.26
C LEU A 119 3.16 -18.57 0.03
N TYR A 120 3.80 -18.79 1.16
CA TYR A 120 3.13 -18.74 2.46
C TYR A 120 3.04 -17.28 2.97
N PRO A 121 1.94 -16.90 3.61
CA PRO A 121 1.84 -15.58 4.26
C PRO A 121 3.00 -15.36 5.22
N THR A 122 3.57 -14.16 5.21
CA THR A 122 4.61 -13.79 6.17
C THR A 122 3.99 -13.55 7.54
N VAL A 123 4.75 -13.79 8.61
CA VAL A 123 4.25 -13.65 10.00
C VAL A 123 3.86 -12.23 10.38
N PHE A 124 4.28 -11.25 9.63
CA PHE A 124 3.99 -9.85 9.88
C PHE A 124 2.83 -9.30 9.04
N THR A 125 2.47 -9.97 7.94
CA THR A 125 1.51 -9.38 7.01
C THR A 125 0.14 -9.22 7.64
N ASN A 126 -0.48 -8.06 7.47
CA ASN A 126 -1.90 -7.91 7.76
C ASN A 126 -2.72 -8.83 6.84
N TYR A 127 -3.89 -9.26 7.29
CA TYR A 127 -4.72 -10.28 6.62
C TYR A 127 -6.21 -9.92 6.67
N GLY A 128 -7.03 -10.61 5.88
CA GLY A 128 -8.48 -10.51 5.97
C GLY A 128 -9.17 -9.85 4.78
N PRO A 129 -10.43 -9.40 4.93
CA PRO A 129 -11.34 -9.14 3.80
C PRO A 129 -11.00 -7.90 2.96
N CYS A 130 -10.16 -7.00 3.46
CA CYS A 130 -9.73 -5.81 2.72
C CYS A 130 -8.38 -6.02 2.02
N SER A 131 -7.96 -7.26 1.77
CA SER A 131 -6.79 -7.56 0.95
C SER A 131 -7.23 -8.10 -0.41
N ASP A 132 -6.60 -7.62 -1.49
CA ASP A 132 -6.98 -7.97 -2.86
C ASP A 132 -6.04 -9.00 -3.48
N ILE A 133 -4.75 -8.89 -3.17
CA ILE A 133 -3.71 -9.75 -3.76
C ILE A 133 -2.51 -9.88 -2.82
N SER A 134 -1.78 -10.98 -2.98
CA SER A 134 -0.51 -11.21 -2.29
C SER A 134 0.65 -11.16 -3.28
N ALA A 135 1.80 -10.63 -2.82
CA ALA A 135 3.03 -10.63 -3.61
C ALA A 135 4.25 -10.93 -2.71
N PRO A 136 5.40 -11.34 -3.29
CA PRO A 136 6.60 -11.56 -2.51
C PRO A 136 6.99 -10.31 -1.70
N GLY A 137 7.14 -10.47 -0.38
CA GLY A 137 7.47 -9.38 0.55
C GLY A 137 8.50 -9.77 1.59
N LYS A 138 9.17 -10.93 1.42
CA LYS A 138 10.22 -11.40 2.33
C LYS A 138 11.51 -11.68 1.57
N GLY A 139 12.63 -11.11 2.06
CA GLY A 139 13.95 -11.27 1.44
C GLY A 139 14.05 -10.56 0.08
N ILE A 140 13.37 -9.46 -0.11
CA ILE A 140 13.34 -8.74 -1.39
C ILE A 140 14.60 -7.89 -1.53
N TYR A 141 15.48 -8.31 -2.42
CA TYR A 141 16.72 -7.61 -2.73
C TYR A 141 16.47 -6.46 -3.68
N SER A 142 16.84 -5.25 -3.30
CA SER A 142 16.60 -4.04 -4.09
C SER A 142 17.63 -2.95 -3.79
N SER A 143 17.58 -1.88 -4.59
CA SER A 143 18.41 -0.70 -4.40
C SER A 143 18.11 -0.01 -3.06
N PHE A 144 19.17 0.50 -2.44
CA PHE A 144 19.14 1.19 -1.15
C PHE A 144 19.96 2.48 -1.23
N PRO A 145 19.75 3.47 -0.33
CA PRO A 145 20.52 4.71 -0.32
C PRO A 145 22.03 4.49 -0.40
N SER A 146 22.76 5.50 -0.84
CA SER A 146 24.23 5.47 -1.00
C SER A 146 24.72 4.44 -2.02
N ASN A 147 23.93 4.18 -3.07
CA ASN A 147 24.26 3.24 -4.16
C ASN A 147 24.59 1.81 -3.66
N THR A 148 23.85 1.37 -2.65
CA THR A 148 23.94 0.02 -2.09
C THR A 148 22.72 -0.82 -2.45
N PHE A 149 22.78 -2.11 -2.15
CA PHE A 149 21.67 -3.05 -2.32
C PHE A 149 21.48 -3.82 -1.02
N GLN A 150 20.24 -3.99 -0.61
CA GLN A 150 19.91 -4.74 0.61
C GLN A 150 18.65 -5.57 0.41
N SER A 151 18.50 -6.61 1.21
CA SER A 151 17.26 -7.38 1.32
C SER A 151 16.38 -6.77 2.42
N CYS A 152 15.13 -6.52 2.08
CA CYS A 152 14.14 -5.97 3.01
C CYS A 152 12.89 -6.86 3.07
N ASP A 153 12.22 -6.83 4.21
CA ASP A 153 10.96 -7.52 4.46
C ASP A 153 9.84 -6.49 4.66
N GLY A 154 8.64 -6.79 4.18
CA GLY A 154 7.47 -5.96 4.39
C GLY A 154 6.45 -6.03 3.26
N THR A 155 5.21 -5.70 3.55
CA THR A 155 4.17 -5.41 2.55
C THR A 155 4.57 -4.22 1.67
N SER A 156 5.44 -3.33 2.20
CA SER A 156 6.07 -2.24 1.44
C SER A 156 6.93 -2.71 0.27
N MET A 157 7.45 -3.96 0.30
CA MET A 157 8.20 -4.59 -0.79
C MET A 157 7.28 -5.37 -1.74
N ALA A 158 6.18 -5.87 -1.23
CA ALA A 158 5.16 -6.58 -2.01
C ALA A 158 4.36 -5.62 -2.92
N ALA A 159 3.94 -4.48 -2.40
CA ALA A 159 3.13 -3.50 -3.14
C ALA A 159 3.79 -3.02 -4.45
N PRO A 160 5.08 -2.64 -4.51
CA PRO A 160 5.70 -2.20 -5.75
C PRO A 160 5.85 -3.30 -6.81
N ILE A 161 5.83 -4.57 -6.45
CA ILE A 161 5.79 -5.69 -7.41
C ILE A 161 4.45 -5.67 -8.15
N VAL A 162 3.35 -5.54 -7.41
CA VAL A 162 2.00 -5.39 -7.99
C VAL A 162 1.89 -4.11 -8.81
N THR A 163 2.41 -3.00 -8.30
CA THR A 163 2.44 -1.70 -9.01
C THR A 163 3.15 -1.82 -10.36
N GLY A 164 4.31 -2.45 -10.39
CA GLY A 164 5.05 -2.69 -11.64
C GLY A 164 4.30 -3.61 -12.59
N THR A 165 3.62 -4.65 -12.09
CA THR A 165 2.78 -5.53 -12.91
C THR A 165 1.62 -4.76 -13.54
N ILE A 166 0.94 -3.90 -12.78
CA ILE A 166 -0.12 -3.03 -13.30
C ILE A 166 0.41 -2.09 -14.37
N ALA A 167 1.60 -1.50 -14.17
CA ALA A 167 2.22 -0.63 -15.15
C ALA A 167 2.49 -1.36 -16.48
N LEU A 168 2.98 -2.61 -16.42
CA LEU A 168 3.12 -3.45 -17.61
C LEU A 168 1.77 -3.73 -18.28
N MET A 169 0.74 -4.09 -17.51
CA MET A 169 -0.60 -4.34 -18.05
C MET A 169 -1.18 -3.11 -18.75
N LYS A 170 -0.99 -1.92 -18.17
CA LYS A 170 -1.43 -0.67 -18.79
C LYS A 170 -0.68 -0.35 -20.08
N SER A 171 0.60 -0.68 -20.18
CA SER A 171 1.40 -0.47 -21.39
C SER A 171 0.94 -1.30 -22.60
N LEU A 172 0.27 -2.43 -22.36
CA LEU A 172 -0.29 -3.29 -23.41
C LEU A 172 -1.60 -2.74 -24.02
N LYS A 173 -2.20 -1.74 -23.39
CA LYS A 173 -3.48 -1.14 -23.82
C LYS A 173 -3.32 0.22 -24.52
N LYS A 174 -2.08 0.64 -24.73
CA LYS A 174 -1.75 1.89 -25.44
C LYS A 174 -1.54 1.65 -26.92
#